data_af5bc12897d712e46ff4fa047a557e9d
#
_entry.id   af5bc12897d712e46ff4fa047a557e9d
#
_cell.length_a   1.000
_cell.length_b   1.000
_cell.length_c   1.000
_cell.angle_alpha   90.00
_cell.angle_beta   90.00
_cell.angle_gamma   90.00
#
_symmetry.space_group_name_H-M   'P 1'
#
loop_
_entity.id
_entity.type
_entity.pdbx_description
1 polymer ?
#
loop_
_entity_poly.entity_id
_entity_poly.type
_entity_poly.pdbx_seq_one_letter_code
_entity_poly.pdbx_strand_id
1 'polypeptide(L)'
;MKKLFIFSIALLGAVSVFAQEGVVDSTAVAQETAKTAEQRMEYDRSSLALLMVYHPEDEFGAAIDSAYHAMPFPDKYDNHYIGFERIDNSSITGVQKGNKVGLVKAQYGKKLNAKDLEKNSKALEDILNNNRIANYMIAKWFGLYDGPVCNMNLIQERGQYNATELDVAIANQSARGLAMLSDAGEQLIGNSYVLINDMTYATAEERAAAAKTALAVLGGIFDAVMGTDLGRNVAAIGGAIADGFTGFAVKNHSYLFRLNWNEEIANIFYNEYWMSEPDSEKLAKFMADERFTLTYVAHEYECSEKTVAKGKKVDREKLIKMVCTRSIDKNIAALQLQYEDFKVKTPVYEEIYNEKGKSIGYAVKIGLKEGISEKSSFQVVRKEVDPDTKKTKYRYVATLKPVKGKIWDNRFMAAEDDDNKDKDAAALTYTLMKKVAGGEVLPGMLVIEGKYSKVQE
;
A
#
# COMPACT_ATOMS: atom_id res chain seq x y z
N MET A 1 23.24 -11.12 33.22
CA MET A 1 23.08 -12.38 32.46
C MET A 1 22.36 -12.03 31.15
N LYS A 2 23.10 -12.09 30.07
CA LYS A 2 22.70 -11.68 28.73
C LYS A 2 21.75 -12.73 28.15
N LYS A 3 20.49 -12.38 27.87
CA LYS A 3 19.66 -13.17 26.97
C LYS A 3 19.96 -12.72 25.56
N LEU A 4 20.86 -13.43 24.93
CA LEU A 4 21.18 -13.31 23.52
C LEU A 4 19.99 -13.94 22.76
N PHE A 5 19.35 -13.16 21.90
CA PHE A 5 18.24 -13.62 21.06
C PHE A 5 18.76 -14.59 20.01
N ILE A 6 18.29 -15.82 20.10
CA ILE A 6 18.53 -16.89 19.13
C ILE A 6 17.64 -16.64 17.90
N PHE A 7 18.03 -15.72 17.04
CA PHE A 7 17.40 -15.56 15.72
C PHE A 7 18.38 -15.79 14.56
N SER A 8 19.69 -15.96 14.89
CA SER A 8 20.73 -16.13 13.87
C SER A 8 20.95 -17.56 13.39
N ILE A 9 20.24 -18.58 13.92
CA ILE A 9 20.50 -19.99 13.57
C ILE A 9 19.46 -20.56 12.59
N ALA A 10 18.32 -19.93 12.40
CA ALA A 10 17.31 -20.43 11.48
C ALA A 10 17.61 -20.15 9.98
N LEU A 11 18.45 -19.16 9.67
CA LEU A 11 18.77 -18.81 8.27
C LEU A 11 19.86 -19.70 7.64
N LEU A 12 20.74 -20.28 8.44
CA LEU A 12 21.78 -21.21 7.95
C LEU A 12 21.27 -22.64 7.74
N GLY A 13 20.11 -22.98 8.29
CA GLY A 13 19.48 -24.31 8.13
C GLY A 13 18.54 -24.44 6.93
N ALA A 14 18.10 -23.33 6.35
CA ALA A 14 17.15 -23.32 5.24
C ALA A 14 17.80 -23.48 3.84
N VAL A 15 19.11 -23.26 3.73
CA VAL A 15 19.84 -23.37 2.45
C VAL A 15 20.12 -24.81 2.04
N SER A 16 19.99 -25.78 2.94
CA SER A 16 20.31 -27.20 2.65
C SER A 16 19.09 -28.08 2.29
N VAL A 17 17.88 -27.55 2.18
CA VAL A 17 16.67 -28.35 1.90
C VAL A 17 16.09 -28.11 0.49
N PHE A 18 16.59 -27.14 -0.28
CA PHE A 18 16.10 -26.87 -1.63
C PHE A 18 17.00 -27.38 -2.77
N ALA A 19 17.83 -28.39 -2.50
CA ALA A 19 18.45 -29.17 -3.56
C ALA A 19 17.60 -30.42 -3.84
N GLN A 20 16.37 -30.21 -4.31
CA GLN A 20 15.62 -31.24 -5.00
C GLN A 20 15.16 -30.66 -6.32
N GLU A 21 15.77 -31.18 -7.39
CA GLU A 21 15.49 -30.86 -8.78
C GLU A 21 13.99 -30.97 -9.07
N GLY A 22 13.29 -29.83 -8.93
CA GLY A 22 12.05 -29.61 -9.62
C GLY A 22 12.38 -29.03 -10.99
N VAL A 23 12.10 -29.77 -12.05
CA VAL A 23 12.06 -29.24 -13.42
C VAL A 23 11.21 -27.99 -13.38
N VAL A 24 11.84 -26.82 -13.39
CA VAL A 24 11.15 -25.54 -13.55
C VAL A 24 10.50 -25.62 -14.92
N ASP A 25 9.19 -25.73 -14.94
CA ASP A 25 8.41 -25.74 -16.17
C ASP A 25 8.71 -24.45 -16.92
N SER A 26 9.49 -24.58 -17.99
CA SER A 26 9.88 -23.47 -18.85
C SER A 26 8.68 -22.73 -19.46
N THR A 27 7.49 -23.35 -19.41
CA THR A 27 6.22 -22.73 -19.77
C THR A 27 5.71 -21.74 -18.69
N ALA A 28 5.96 -21.98 -17.41
CA ALA A 28 5.58 -21.06 -16.34
C ALA A 28 6.45 -19.78 -16.36
N VAL A 29 7.77 -19.96 -16.58
CA VAL A 29 8.70 -18.83 -16.74
C VAL A 29 8.41 -18.05 -18.04
N ALA A 30 8.06 -18.74 -19.12
CA ALA A 30 7.64 -18.12 -20.38
C ALA A 30 6.28 -17.42 -20.27
N GLN A 31 5.37 -17.91 -19.43
CA GLN A 31 4.10 -17.23 -19.14
C GLN A 31 4.27 -16.01 -18.24
N GLU A 32 5.26 -15.99 -17.36
CA GLU A 32 5.58 -14.82 -16.54
C GLU A 32 6.32 -13.73 -17.34
N THR A 33 7.15 -14.14 -18.32
CA THR A 33 7.82 -13.20 -19.25
C THR A 33 6.94 -12.76 -20.41
N ALA A 34 5.88 -13.49 -20.73
CA ALA A 34 4.85 -13.12 -21.71
C ALA A 34 3.68 -12.37 -21.09
N LYS A 35 3.89 -11.66 -19.98
CA LYS A 35 2.97 -10.59 -19.58
C LYS A 35 2.92 -9.60 -20.73
N THR A 36 1.79 -9.62 -21.42
CA THR A 36 1.51 -8.88 -22.64
C THR A 36 1.83 -7.40 -22.49
N ALA A 37 2.08 -6.70 -23.61
CA ALA A 37 2.25 -5.25 -23.66
C ALA A 37 1.16 -4.49 -22.88
N GLU A 38 -0.05 -5.04 -22.78
CA GLU A 38 -1.14 -4.54 -21.93
C GLU A 38 -0.79 -4.45 -20.43
N GLN A 39 0.01 -5.37 -19.89
CA GLN A 39 0.41 -5.37 -18.48
C GLN A 39 1.58 -4.42 -18.20
N ARG A 40 2.37 -4.04 -19.21
CA ARG A 40 3.48 -3.09 -19.08
C ARG A 40 3.04 -1.62 -18.96
N MET A 41 1.79 -1.29 -19.32
CA MET A 41 1.25 0.06 -19.21
C MET A 41 0.68 0.41 -17.83
N GLU A 42 0.84 -0.47 -16.83
CA GLU A 42 0.00 -0.33 -15.65
C GLU A 42 0.43 0.76 -14.68
N TYR A 43 1.71 0.93 -14.30
CA TYR A 43 2.05 1.85 -13.21
C TYR A 43 3.54 2.18 -13.13
N ASP A 44 3.85 3.42 -12.73
CA ASP A 44 5.15 3.76 -12.16
C ASP A 44 5.12 3.31 -10.68
N ARG A 45 5.63 2.12 -10.41
CA ARG A 45 5.43 1.40 -9.14
C ARG A 45 6.55 1.62 -8.16
N SER A 46 6.19 2.05 -6.96
CA SER A 46 7.07 1.97 -5.79
C SER A 46 7.14 0.54 -5.26
N SER A 47 8.25 0.19 -4.64
CA SER A 47 8.40 -1.09 -3.95
C SER A 47 7.78 -1.03 -2.57
N LEU A 48 7.01 -2.05 -2.20
CA LEU A 48 6.32 -2.10 -0.92
C LEU A 48 6.54 -3.44 -0.23
N ALA A 49 7.07 -3.41 0.99
CA ALA A 49 7.04 -4.54 1.90
C ALA A 49 5.85 -4.38 2.85
N LEU A 50 5.03 -5.42 2.98
CA LEU A 50 3.90 -5.43 3.90
C LEU A 50 4.26 -6.21 5.16
N LEU A 51 4.04 -5.60 6.31
CA LEU A 51 4.16 -6.24 7.61
C LEU A 51 2.86 -6.05 8.40
N MET A 52 2.57 -6.97 9.32
CA MET A 52 1.50 -6.81 10.28
C MET A 52 1.99 -6.92 11.73
N VAL A 53 1.32 -6.24 12.64
CA VAL A 53 1.46 -6.48 14.07
C VAL A 53 0.49 -7.59 14.47
N TYR A 54 1.03 -8.69 14.97
CA TYR A 54 0.25 -9.83 15.40
C TYR A 54 -0.13 -9.72 16.88
N HIS A 55 -1.41 -9.94 17.17
CA HIS A 55 -2.01 -9.89 18.51
C HIS A 55 -2.52 -11.28 18.91
N PRO A 56 -1.66 -12.16 19.47
CA PRO A 56 -2.08 -13.52 19.83
C PRO A 56 -3.15 -13.56 20.93
N GLU A 57 -3.22 -12.51 21.75
CA GLU A 57 -4.16 -12.37 22.85
C GLU A 57 -5.57 -11.91 22.44
N ASP A 58 -5.74 -11.40 21.22
CA ASP A 58 -7.02 -10.90 20.73
C ASP A 58 -7.91 -12.06 20.24
N GLU A 59 -9.22 -11.98 20.50
CA GLU A 59 -10.22 -13.02 20.19
C GLU A 59 -10.14 -13.52 18.73
N PHE A 60 -9.86 -12.63 17.78
CA PHE A 60 -9.73 -12.93 16.35
C PHE A 60 -8.31 -12.76 15.83
N GLY A 61 -7.29 -12.68 16.70
CA GLY A 61 -5.90 -12.43 16.30
C GLY A 61 -5.40 -13.46 15.27
N ALA A 62 -5.61 -14.74 15.51
CA ALA A 62 -5.21 -15.79 14.57
C ALA A 62 -6.01 -15.76 13.24
N ALA A 63 -7.28 -15.37 13.28
CA ALA A 63 -8.10 -15.26 12.07
C ALA A 63 -7.69 -14.05 11.22
N ILE A 64 -7.31 -12.94 11.85
CA ILE A 64 -6.77 -11.76 11.18
C ILE A 64 -5.41 -12.09 10.56
N ASP A 65 -4.53 -12.78 11.28
CA ASP A 65 -3.22 -13.24 10.78
C ASP A 65 -3.39 -14.13 9.54
N SER A 66 -4.27 -15.15 9.62
CA SER A 66 -4.59 -16.01 8.48
C SER A 66 -5.17 -15.23 7.29
N ALA A 67 -6.08 -14.29 7.55
CA ALA A 67 -6.66 -13.43 6.53
C ALA A 67 -5.60 -12.54 5.86
N TYR A 68 -4.68 -11.98 6.64
CA TYR A 68 -3.58 -11.14 6.15
C TYR A 68 -2.69 -11.90 5.17
N HIS A 69 -2.23 -13.10 5.54
CA HIS A 69 -1.40 -13.93 4.66
C HIS A 69 -2.13 -14.42 3.40
N ALA A 70 -3.45 -14.51 3.45
CA ALA A 70 -4.27 -14.92 2.30
C ALA A 70 -4.73 -13.74 1.41
N MET A 71 -4.41 -12.48 1.79
CA MET A 71 -4.80 -11.32 1.00
C MET A 71 -4.00 -11.20 -0.30
N PRO A 72 -4.63 -10.67 -1.38
CA PRO A 72 -3.85 -10.26 -2.54
C PRO A 72 -2.94 -9.09 -2.17
N PHE A 73 -1.73 -9.11 -2.68
CA PHE A 73 -0.83 -7.96 -2.57
C PHE A 73 -1.41 -6.74 -3.30
N PRO A 74 -1.25 -5.51 -2.80
CA PRO A 74 -1.70 -4.29 -3.48
C PRO A 74 -1.06 -4.16 -4.87
N ASP A 75 -1.87 -4.34 -5.92
CA ASP A 75 -1.46 -4.46 -7.33
C ASP A 75 -0.74 -3.24 -7.91
N LYS A 76 -0.85 -2.09 -7.24
CA LYS A 76 -0.22 -0.82 -7.64
C LYS A 76 1.20 -0.61 -7.13
N TYR A 77 1.71 -1.57 -6.40
CA TYR A 77 3.05 -1.59 -5.85
C TYR A 77 3.78 -2.85 -6.28
N ASP A 78 5.09 -2.77 -6.34
CA ASP A 78 5.92 -3.95 -6.54
C ASP A 78 6.14 -4.65 -5.21
N ASN A 79 5.84 -5.95 -5.17
CA ASN A 79 6.00 -6.74 -3.95
C ASN A 79 7.48 -6.87 -3.56
N HIS A 80 7.84 -6.18 -2.49
CA HIS A 80 9.17 -6.20 -1.93
C HIS A 80 9.23 -7.08 -0.67
N TYR A 81 8.74 -8.31 -0.79
CA TYR A 81 8.77 -9.29 0.30
C TYR A 81 10.21 -9.54 0.79
N ILE A 82 10.44 -9.41 2.09
CA ILE A 82 11.77 -9.41 2.73
C ILE A 82 12.03 -10.66 3.60
N GLY A 83 11.23 -11.71 3.41
CA GLY A 83 11.39 -12.99 4.12
C GLY A 83 10.52 -13.15 5.36
N PHE A 84 9.85 -12.10 5.82
CA PHE A 84 8.87 -12.16 6.93
C PHE A 84 7.81 -11.07 6.76
N GLU A 85 6.65 -11.28 7.40
CA GLU A 85 5.47 -10.41 7.27
C GLU A 85 4.85 -10.06 8.62
N ARG A 86 5.47 -10.52 9.75
CA ARG A 86 4.85 -10.42 11.06
C ARG A 86 5.79 -9.87 12.12
N ILE A 87 5.26 -8.95 12.94
CA ILE A 87 5.86 -8.43 14.16
C ILE A 87 4.95 -8.85 15.33
N ASP A 88 5.47 -9.59 16.30
CA ASP A 88 4.70 -9.92 17.49
C ASP A 88 4.52 -8.68 18.38
N ASN A 89 3.27 -8.32 18.69
CA ASN A 89 2.97 -7.16 19.54
C ASN A 89 3.63 -7.26 20.92
N SER A 90 3.82 -8.46 21.44
CA SER A 90 4.49 -8.69 22.73
C SER A 90 5.99 -8.37 22.69
N SER A 91 6.61 -8.32 21.51
CA SER A 91 8.00 -7.92 21.31
C SER A 91 8.21 -6.40 21.34
N ILE A 92 7.13 -5.62 21.20
CA ILE A 92 7.16 -4.15 21.18
C ILE A 92 7.15 -3.64 22.61
N THR A 93 8.31 -3.24 23.12
CA THR A 93 8.49 -2.82 24.51
C THR A 93 8.51 -1.30 24.67
N GLY A 94 8.22 -0.83 25.89
CA GLY A 94 8.36 0.60 26.26
C GLY A 94 7.21 1.51 25.85
N VAL A 95 6.20 1.02 25.13
CA VAL A 95 5.10 1.86 24.60
C VAL A 95 3.97 2.04 25.60
N GLN A 96 3.50 0.98 26.24
CA GLN A 96 2.41 1.03 27.24
C GLN A 96 2.93 1.16 28.67
N LYS A 97 2.11 1.76 29.55
CA LYS A 97 2.43 1.92 30.96
C LYS A 97 1.96 0.70 31.79
N GLY A 98 2.68 0.40 32.87
CA GLY A 98 2.40 -0.71 33.78
C GLY A 98 2.87 -2.05 33.22
N ASN A 99 2.12 -3.12 33.44
CA ASN A 99 2.46 -4.47 32.98
C ASN A 99 2.01 -4.75 31.53
N LYS A 100 1.53 -3.74 30.81
CA LYS A 100 1.09 -3.87 29.41
C LYS A 100 2.25 -3.57 28.48
N VAL A 101 2.54 -4.48 27.59
CA VAL A 101 3.50 -4.33 26.48
C VAL A 101 2.76 -4.21 25.16
N GLY A 102 3.46 -3.71 24.13
CA GLY A 102 2.91 -3.56 22.79
C GLY A 102 2.40 -2.16 22.49
N LEU A 103 1.83 -1.99 21.31
CA LEU A 103 1.34 -0.71 20.81
C LEU A 103 0.13 -0.20 21.62
N VAL A 104 0.01 1.12 21.71
CA VAL A 104 -1.18 1.75 22.28
C VAL A 104 -2.34 1.54 21.32
N LYS A 105 -3.41 0.90 21.81
CA LYS A 105 -4.61 0.60 21.03
C LYS A 105 -5.61 1.78 21.10
N ALA A 106 -6.12 2.20 19.95
CA ALA A 106 -7.24 3.15 19.89
C ALA A 106 -8.58 2.47 20.18
N GLN A 107 -9.51 3.23 20.73
CA GLN A 107 -10.92 2.79 20.80
C GLN A 107 -11.54 2.85 19.40
N TYR A 108 -12.52 1.98 19.15
CA TYR A 108 -13.25 1.98 17.88
C TYR A 108 -13.84 3.36 17.56
N GLY A 109 -13.60 3.81 16.33
CA GLY A 109 -14.06 5.11 15.85
C GLY A 109 -13.28 6.33 16.37
N LYS A 110 -12.20 6.13 17.16
CA LYS A 110 -11.36 7.23 17.65
C LYS A 110 -9.93 7.07 17.16
N LYS A 111 -9.37 8.14 16.61
CA LYS A 111 -7.94 8.19 16.26
C LYS A 111 -7.08 8.24 17.53
N LEU A 112 -5.85 7.73 17.44
CA LEU A 112 -4.83 7.95 18.47
C LEU A 112 -4.58 9.47 18.62
N ASN A 113 -4.33 9.92 19.83
CA ASN A 113 -3.81 11.27 20.04
C ASN A 113 -2.35 11.35 19.54
N ALA A 114 -1.87 12.56 19.27
CA ALA A 114 -0.54 12.78 18.69
C ALA A 114 0.59 12.16 19.50
N LYS A 115 0.50 12.18 20.84
CA LYS A 115 1.53 11.61 21.74
C LYS A 115 1.59 10.08 21.66
N ASP A 116 0.44 9.41 21.59
CA ASP A 116 0.39 7.95 21.50
C ASP A 116 0.76 7.46 20.10
N LEU A 117 0.40 8.25 19.07
CA LEU A 117 0.85 8.00 17.70
C LEU A 117 2.38 8.12 17.58
N GLU A 118 2.97 9.17 18.12
CA GLU A 118 4.43 9.37 18.15
C GLU A 118 5.16 8.22 18.85
N LYS A 119 4.62 7.73 19.99
CA LYS A 119 5.19 6.56 20.68
C LYS A 119 5.14 5.30 19.84
N ASN A 120 3.98 5.02 19.22
CA ASN A 120 3.81 3.84 18.40
C ASN A 120 4.74 3.89 17.18
N SER A 121 4.75 5.01 16.44
CA SER A 121 5.59 5.16 15.24
C SER A 121 7.08 5.04 15.57
N LYS A 122 7.52 5.66 16.69
CA LYS A 122 8.91 5.54 17.13
C LYS A 122 9.27 4.10 17.53
N ALA A 123 8.42 3.41 18.28
CA ALA A 123 8.67 2.03 18.68
C ALA A 123 8.77 1.09 17.46
N LEU A 124 7.94 1.31 16.45
CA LEU A 124 8.00 0.56 15.20
C LEU A 124 9.25 0.91 14.38
N GLU A 125 9.63 2.18 14.30
CA GLU A 125 10.88 2.62 13.65
C GLU A 125 12.10 1.97 14.31
N ASP A 126 12.16 1.99 15.66
CA ASP A 126 13.23 1.37 16.43
C ASP A 126 13.30 -0.15 16.17
N ILE A 127 12.15 -0.85 16.09
CA ILE A 127 12.12 -2.28 15.76
C ILE A 127 12.64 -2.53 14.34
N LEU A 128 12.20 -1.77 13.35
CA LEU A 128 12.66 -1.93 11.98
C LEU A 128 14.18 -1.72 11.86
N ASN A 129 14.71 -0.67 12.47
CA ASN A 129 16.12 -0.32 12.39
C ASN A 129 17.00 -1.28 13.22
N ASN A 130 16.56 -1.67 14.42
CA ASN A 130 17.28 -2.64 15.25
C ASN A 130 17.36 -4.03 14.61
N ASN A 131 16.37 -4.41 13.81
CA ASN A 131 16.34 -5.66 13.07
C ASN A 131 16.90 -5.55 11.65
N ARG A 132 17.51 -4.41 11.29
CA ARG A 132 18.19 -4.22 9.98
C ARG A 132 17.26 -4.40 8.77
N ILE A 133 16.00 -3.99 8.88
CA ILE A 133 15.04 -4.18 7.79
C ILE A 133 15.47 -3.46 6.52
N ALA A 134 16.10 -2.29 6.64
CA ALA A 134 16.67 -1.58 5.49
C ALA A 134 17.70 -2.41 4.73
N ASN A 135 18.57 -3.14 5.46
CA ASN A 135 19.58 -4.01 4.86
C ASN A 135 18.94 -5.16 4.09
N TYR A 136 17.87 -5.77 4.64
CA TYR A 136 17.09 -6.79 3.92
C TYR A 136 16.45 -6.22 2.66
N MET A 137 15.89 -5.02 2.70
CA MET A 137 15.29 -4.38 1.52
C MET A 137 16.35 -4.13 0.43
N ILE A 138 17.50 -3.60 0.80
CA ILE A 138 18.62 -3.37 -0.13
C ILE A 138 19.17 -4.70 -0.67
N ALA A 139 19.33 -5.72 0.19
CA ALA A 139 19.74 -7.06 -0.22
C ALA A 139 18.83 -7.64 -1.31
N LYS A 140 17.52 -7.42 -1.19
CA LYS A 140 16.56 -7.86 -2.22
C LYS A 140 16.73 -7.11 -3.54
N TRP A 141 16.95 -5.79 -3.49
CA TRP A 141 17.19 -5.00 -4.69
C TRP A 141 18.40 -5.49 -5.49
N PHE A 142 19.47 -5.91 -4.81
CA PHE A 142 20.70 -6.36 -5.43
C PHE A 142 20.83 -7.88 -5.56
N GLY A 143 19.76 -8.65 -5.29
CA GLY A 143 19.74 -10.10 -5.47
C GLY A 143 20.58 -10.88 -4.46
N LEU A 144 20.91 -10.28 -3.30
CA LEU A 144 21.80 -10.90 -2.31
C LEU A 144 21.14 -12.04 -1.52
N TYR A 145 19.86 -12.31 -1.75
CA TYR A 145 19.17 -13.52 -1.25
C TYR A 145 19.54 -14.78 -2.04
N ASP A 146 19.92 -14.61 -3.31
CA ASP A 146 20.29 -15.73 -4.19
C ASP A 146 21.77 -16.10 -4.08
N GLY A 147 22.54 -15.28 -3.35
CA GLY A 147 23.97 -15.47 -3.11
C GLY A 147 24.67 -14.14 -2.81
N PRO A 148 25.90 -14.19 -2.27
CA PRO A 148 26.64 -13.00 -1.86
C PRO A 148 27.30 -12.29 -3.05
N VAL A 149 26.56 -12.05 -4.13
CA VAL A 149 26.97 -11.35 -5.36
C VAL A 149 25.89 -10.33 -5.75
N CYS A 150 26.29 -9.09 -5.95
CA CYS A 150 25.37 -8.04 -6.39
C CYS A 150 24.98 -8.21 -7.86
N ASN A 151 23.71 -8.15 -8.15
CA ASN A 151 23.18 -8.25 -9.51
C ASN A 151 22.51 -6.93 -9.94
N MET A 152 23.24 -6.09 -10.68
CA MET A 152 22.74 -4.82 -11.19
C MET A 152 21.65 -4.98 -12.25
N ASN A 153 21.57 -6.13 -12.93
CA ASN A 153 20.57 -6.37 -13.95
C ASN A 153 19.14 -6.35 -13.39
N LEU A 154 18.94 -6.78 -12.13
CA LEU A 154 17.62 -6.73 -11.47
C LEU A 154 17.08 -5.31 -11.39
N ILE A 155 17.93 -4.33 -11.08
CA ILE A 155 17.53 -2.93 -11.01
C ILE A 155 17.20 -2.37 -12.40
N GLN A 156 18.04 -2.72 -13.40
CA GLN A 156 17.83 -2.33 -14.80
C GLN A 156 16.54 -2.94 -15.36
N GLU A 157 16.30 -4.22 -15.13
CA GLU A 157 15.07 -4.92 -15.51
C GLU A 157 13.85 -4.27 -14.84
N ARG A 158 13.97 -3.88 -13.58
CA ARG A 158 12.91 -3.20 -12.85
C ARG A 158 12.57 -1.85 -13.45
N GLY A 159 13.57 -1.03 -13.81
CA GLY A 159 13.39 0.25 -14.50
C GLY A 159 12.68 0.07 -15.85
N GLN A 160 13.05 -0.95 -16.61
CA GLN A 160 12.42 -1.28 -17.88
C GLN A 160 10.98 -1.82 -17.70
N TYR A 161 10.75 -2.64 -16.70
CA TYR A 161 9.43 -3.20 -16.38
C TYR A 161 8.41 -2.12 -16.01
N ASN A 162 8.85 -1.09 -15.28
CA ASN A 162 7.99 0.01 -14.86
C ASN A 162 7.81 1.10 -15.94
N ALA A 163 8.51 0.99 -17.08
CA ALA A 163 8.36 1.94 -18.17
C ALA A 163 7.02 1.75 -18.89
N THR A 164 6.34 2.84 -19.18
CA THR A 164 5.17 2.85 -20.07
C THR A 164 5.60 2.80 -21.54
N GLU A 165 4.69 2.48 -22.47
CA GLU A 165 4.97 2.54 -23.90
C GLU A 165 5.42 3.94 -24.35
N LEU A 166 4.87 4.98 -23.72
CA LEU A 166 5.29 6.36 -23.97
C LEU A 166 6.73 6.59 -23.49
N ASP A 167 7.13 6.06 -22.34
CA ASP A 167 8.51 6.15 -21.85
C ASP A 167 9.47 5.44 -22.80
N VAL A 168 9.10 4.27 -23.32
CA VAL A 168 9.89 3.54 -24.33
C VAL A 168 10.01 4.35 -25.64
N ALA A 169 8.92 4.96 -26.10
CA ALA A 169 8.95 5.79 -27.30
C ALA A 169 9.84 7.03 -27.12
N ILE A 170 9.79 7.69 -25.97
CA ILE A 170 10.66 8.82 -25.62
C ILE A 170 12.12 8.36 -25.55
N ALA A 171 12.39 7.24 -24.88
CA ALA A 171 13.73 6.70 -24.75
C ALA A 171 14.35 6.40 -26.11
N ASN A 172 13.60 5.75 -27.03
CA ASN A 172 14.06 5.44 -28.37
C ASN A 172 14.40 6.69 -29.22
N GLN A 173 13.80 7.84 -28.92
CA GLN A 173 14.09 9.11 -29.57
C GLN A 173 15.27 9.86 -28.92
N SER A 174 15.75 9.39 -27.77
CA SER A 174 16.86 10.02 -27.04
C SER A 174 18.21 9.51 -27.53
N ALA A 175 19.27 10.30 -27.37
CA ALA A 175 20.64 9.90 -27.70
C ALA A 175 21.13 8.70 -26.86
N ARG A 176 20.52 8.43 -25.71
CA ARG A 176 20.86 7.32 -24.80
C ARG A 176 20.04 6.04 -25.09
N GLY A 177 18.97 6.15 -25.87
CA GLY A 177 18.08 5.03 -26.15
C GLY A 177 17.51 4.40 -24.89
N LEU A 178 17.30 3.07 -24.89
CA LEU A 178 16.73 2.33 -23.78
C LEU A 178 17.57 2.34 -22.47
N ALA A 179 18.85 2.73 -22.54
CA ALA A 179 19.68 2.87 -21.32
C ALA A 179 19.11 3.92 -20.35
N MET A 180 18.33 4.89 -20.85
CA MET A 180 17.64 5.88 -20.01
C MET A 180 16.61 5.24 -19.06
N LEU A 181 15.96 4.14 -19.48
CA LEU A 181 15.00 3.42 -18.64
C LEU A 181 15.69 2.61 -17.54
N SER A 182 16.88 2.08 -17.86
CA SER A 182 17.70 1.36 -16.87
C SER A 182 18.18 2.27 -15.75
N ASP A 183 18.59 3.50 -16.07
CA ASP A 183 18.98 4.50 -15.06
C ASP A 183 17.82 4.86 -14.13
N ALA A 184 16.59 4.89 -14.65
CA ALA A 184 15.40 5.14 -13.83
C ALA A 184 15.16 4.03 -12.77
N GLY A 185 15.64 2.81 -13.00
CA GLY A 185 15.53 1.69 -12.05
C GLY A 185 16.22 1.98 -10.71
N GLU A 186 17.37 2.62 -10.72
CA GLU A 186 18.10 2.96 -9.49
C GLU A 186 17.33 3.95 -8.60
N GLN A 187 16.58 4.87 -9.21
CA GLN A 187 15.75 5.82 -8.46
C GLN A 187 14.62 5.12 -7.69
N LEU A 188 14.20 3.93 -8.13
CA LEU A 188 13.16 3.15 -7.46
C LEU A 188 13.61 2.59 -6.11
N ILE A 189 14.92 2.43 -5.87
CA ILE A 189 15.44 2.01 -4.56
C ILE A 189 15.02 3.03 -3.51
N GLY A 190 15.15 4.33 -3.78
CA GLY A 190 14.69 5.41 -2.89
C GLY A 190 13.17 5.51 -2.76
N ASN A 191 12.40 4.83 -3.63
CA ASN A 191 10.95 4.71 -3.57
C ASN A 191 10.51 3.34 -3.01
N SER A 192 11.24 2.83 -2.04
CA SER A 192 10.94 1.60 -1.33
C SER A 192 10.37 1.89 0.05
N TYR A 193 9.27 1.22 0.37
CA TYR A 193 8.50 1.46 1.58
C TYR A 193 8.23 0.18 2.34
N VAL A 194 8.04 0.34 3.65
CA VAL A 194 7.47 -0.67 4.54
C VAL A 194 6.14 -0.13 5.06
N LEU A 195 5.06 -0.87 4.89
CA LEU A 195 3.76 -0.57 5.48
C LEU A 195 3.46 -1.59 6.57
N ILE A 196 3.40 -1.13 7.81
CA ILE A 196 3.04 -1.95 8.97
C ILE A 196 1.57 -1.73 9.28
N ASN A 197 0.79 -2.82 9.28
CA ASN A 197 -0.63 -2.81 9.59
C ASN A 197 -0.86 -3.38 10.99
N ASP A 198 -1.32 -2.55 11.92
CA ASP A 198 -1.76 -2.95 13.27
C ASP A 198 -3.27 -3.14 13.25
N MET A 199 -3.69 -4.38 13.03
CA MET A 199 -5.10 -4.76 12.91
C MET A 199 -5.60 -5.44 14.17
N THR A 200 -6.65 -4.88 14.77
CA THR A 200 -7.30 -5.45 15.94
C THR A 200 -8.81 -5.56 15.74
N TYR A 201 -9.38 -6.64 16.23
CA TYR A 201 -10.84 -6.82 16.19
C TYR A 201 -11.56 -5.75 17.02
N ALA A 202 -12.68 -5.26 16.50
CA ALA A 202 -13.59 -4.40 17.24
C ALA A 202 -14.82 -5.19 17.66
N THR A 203 -15.02 -5.33 18.98
CA THR A 203 -16.14 -6.09 19.53
C THR A 203 -17.50 -5.51 19.16
N ALA A 204 -18.54 -6.32 19.24
CA ALA A 204 -19.91 -5.84 18.99
C ALA A 204 -20.30 -4.75 20.00
N GLU A 205 -19.83 -4.88 21.26
CA GLU A 205 -20.06 -3.94 22.34
C GLU A 205 -19.36 -2.58 22.06
N GLU A 206 -18.10 -2.58 21.60
CA GLU A 206 -17.40 -1.35 21.23
C GLU A 206 -18.13 -0.61 20.09
N ARG A 207 -18.57 -1.37 19.08
CA ARG A 207 -19.30 -0.79 17.93
C ARG A 207 -20.64 -0.23 18.34
N ALA A 208 -21.40 -0.96 19.14
CA ALA A 208 -22.70 -0.52 19.67
C ALA A 208 -22.53 0.72 20.57
N ALA A 209 -21.51 0.73 21.44
CA ALA A 209 -21.22 1.91 22.26
C ALA A 209 -20.86 3.12 21.43
N ALA A 210 -20.03 2.98 20.39
CA ALA A 210 -19.67 4.06 19.48
C ALA A 210 -20.90 4.58 18.70
N ALA A 211 -21.75 3.67 18.20
CA ALA A 211 -22.98 4.03 17.52
C ALA A 211 -23.96 4.77 18.44
N LYS A 212 -24.16 4.29 19.66
CA LYS A 212 -24.99 4.97 20.68
C LYS A 212 -24.47 6.36 21.01
N THR A 213 -23.14 6.51 21.15
CA THR A 213 -22.52 7.81 21.42
C THR A 213 -22.74 8.78 20.26
N ALA A 214 -22.52 8.32 19.01
CA ALA A 214 -22.73 9.15 17.82
C ALA A 214 -24.20 9.59 17.68
N LEU A 215 -25.14 8.67 17.88
CA LEU A 215 -26.56 8.96 17.83
C LEU A 215 -27.00 9.90 18.97
N ALA A 216 -26.46 9.73 20.18
CA ALA A 216 -26.75 10.63 21.32
C ALA A 216 -26.24 12.06 21.05
N VAL A 217 -25.07 12.21 20.42
CA VAL A 217 -24.53 13.52 20.02
C VAL A 217 -25.44 14.17 18.97
N LEU A 218 -25.83 13.41 17.92
CA LEU A 218 -26.74 13.91 16.88
C LEU A 218 -28.12 14.26 17.47
N GLY A 219 -28.67 13.40 18.33
CA GLY A 219 -29.92 13.66 19.02
C GLY A 219 -29.86 14.88 19.91
N GLY A 220 -28.75 15.08 20.65
CA GLY A 220 -28.53 16.28 21.49
C GLY A 220 -28.42 17.58 20.67
N ILE A 221 -27.79 17.53 19.50
CA ILE A 221 -27.72 18.65 18.56
C ILE A 221 -29.14 18.99 18.05
N PHE A 222 -29.91 17.95 17.62
CA PHE A 222 -31.28 18.11 17.17
C PHE A 222 -32.17 18.73 18.25
N ASP A 223 -32.11 18.19 19.48
CA ASP A 223 -32.88 18.72 20.61
C ASP A 223 -32.50 20.17 20.98
N ALA A 224 -31.20 20.52 20.90
CA ALA A 224 -30.73 21.88 21.13
C ALA A 224 -31.25 22.87 20.07
N VAL A 225 -31.38 22.42 18.81
CA VAL A 225 -31.90 23.24 17.71
C VAL A 225 -33.43 23.36 17.78
N MET A 226 -34.10 22.27 18.12
CA MET A 226 -35.57 22.15 18.09
C MET A 226 -36.22 22.43 19.47
N GLY A 227 -35.42 22.50 20.52
CA GLY A 227 -35.91 22.71 21.91
C GLY A 227 -36.72 21.52 22.45
N THR A 228 -36.39 20.30 22.03
CA THR A 228 -37.11 19.06 22.39
C THR A 228 -36.16 17.98 22.88
N ASP A 229 -36.67 16.96 23.54
CA ASP A 229 -35.94 15.73 23.88
C ASP A 229 -36.19 14.60 22.88
N LEU A 230 -36.86 14.89 21.75
CA LEU A 230 -37.27 13.88 20.77
C LEU A 230 -36.10 13.25 20.08
N GLY A 231 -35.05 14.03 19.75
CA GLY A 231 -33.86 13.56 19.07
C GLY A 231 -33.05 12.53 19.89
N ARG A 232 -32.95 12.76 21.22
CA ARG A 232 -32.27 11.78 22.12
C ARG A 232 -33.03 10.46 22.19
N ASN A 233 -34.37 10.50 22.20
CA ASN A 233 -35.21 9.32 22.22
C ASN A 233 -35.07 8.52 20.90
N VAL A 234 -35.05 9.20 19.74
CA VAL A 234 -34.81 8.57 18.43
C VAL A 234 -33.40 7.96 18.37
N ALA A 235 -32.40 8.65 18.88
CA ALA A 235 -31.03 8.16 18.95
C ALA A 235 -30.91 6.90 19.81
N ALA A 236 -31.60 6.84 20.96
CA ALA A 236 -31.63 5.65 21.82
C ALA A 236 -32.29 4.45 21.13
N ILE A 237 -33.39 4.66 20.39
CA ILE A 237 -34.03 3.60 19.59
C ILE A 237 -33.13 3.12 18.47
N GLY A 238 -32.47 4.04 17.74
CA GLY A 238 -31.51 3.71 16.69
C GLY A 238 -30.34 2.89 17.20
N GLY A 239 -29.83 3.22 18.40
CA GLY A 239 -28.78 2.45 19.08
C GLY A 239 -29.20 1.02 19.40
N ALA A 240 -30.43 0.81 19.85
CA ALA A 240 -30.97 -0.51 20.13
C ALA A 240 -31.15 -1.38 18.86
N ILE A 241 -31.47 -0.77 17.71
CA ILE A 241 -31.56 -1.47 16.42
C ILE A 241 -30.16 -1.93 15.98
N ALA A 242 -29.11 -1.14 16.19
CA ALA A 242 -27.73 -1.48 15.85
C ALA A 242 -27.25 -2.76 16.58
N ASP A 243 -27.72 -3.00 17.81
CA ASP A 243 -27.36 -4.20 18.59
C ASP A 243 -27.93 -5.52 18.00
N GLY A 244 -28.89 -5.44 17.06
CA GLY A 244 -29.52 -6.60 16.39
C GLY A 244 -28.71 -7.18 15.24
N PHE A 245 -27.59 -6.54 14.82
CA PHE A 245 -26.75 -7.01 13.72
C PHE A 245 -25.50 -7.70 14.22
N THR A 246 -25.12 -8.76 13.51
CA THR A 246 -23.83 -9.45 13.72
C THR A 246 -22.94 -9.16 12.52
N GLY A 247 -21.65 -9.39 12.67
CA GLY A 247 -20.68 -9.19 11.59
C GLY A 247 -19.26 -9.15 12.11
N PHE A 248 -18.34 -8.65 11.29
CA PHE A 248 -16.95 -8.48 11.64
C PHE A 248 -16.52 -7.02 11.41
N ALA A 249 -15.72 -6.51 12.34
CA ALA A 249 -15.14 -5.20 12.22
C ALA A 249 -13.68 -5.20 12.69
N VAL A 250 -12.84 -4.42 12.01
CA VAL A 250 -11.43 -4.27 12.33
C VAL A 250 -11.08 -2.79 12.49
N LYS A 251 -10.23 -2.52 13.48
CA LYS A 251 -9.48 -1.26 13.62
C LYS A 251 -8.12 -1.50 12.98
N ASN A 252 -7.76 -0.73 11.97
CA ASN A 252 -6.47 -0.87 11.29
C ASN A 252 -5.71 0.45 11.35
N HIS A 253 -4.55 0.44 12.00
CA HIS A 253 -3.55 1.49 11.95
C HIS A 253 -2.46 1.08 10.97
N SER A 254 -2.26 1.86 9.93
CA SER A 254 -1.21 1.64 8.95
C SER A 254 -0.13 2.69 9.10
N TYR A 255 1.10 2.23 9.39
CA TYR A 255 2.28 3.07 9.57
C TYR A 255 3.20 2.89 8.38
N LEU A 256 3.51 3.99 7.68
CA LEU A 256 4.35 4.00 6.50
C LEU A 256 5.76 4.42 6.86
N PHE A 257 6.74 3.63 6.44
CA PHE A 257 8.16 3.91 6.57
C PHE A 257 8.81 3.91 5.19
N ARG A 258 9.81 4.78 4.99
CA ARG A 258 10.57 4.88 3.76
C ARG A 258 12.00 4.42 3.97
N LEU A 259 12.56 3.73 3.00
CA LEU A 259 13.98 3.41 2.96
C LEU A 259 14.79 4.70 2.75
N ASN A 260 15.75 4.95 3.64
CA ASN A 260 16.70 6.04 3.50
C ASN A 260 17.76 5.65 2.47
N TRP A 261 17.48 5.93 1.20
CA TRP A 261 18.38 5.73 0.09
C TRP A 261 18.59 7.06 -0.61
N ASN A 262 19.75 7.65 -0.38
CA ASN A 262 20.20 8.88 -1.00
C ASN A 262 21.62 8.68 -1.54
N GLU A 263 22.21 9.69 -2.14
CA GLU A 263 23.54 9.62 -2.73
C GLU A 263 24.64 9.22 -1.71
N GLU A 264 24.55 9.67 -0.47
CA GLU A 264 25.50 9.31 0.60
C GLU A 264 25.41 7.82 0.94
N ILE A 265 24.21 7.32 1.18
CA ILE A 265 23.94 5.91 1.51
C ILE A 265 24.26 4.99 0.33
N ALA A 266 23.92 5.41 -0.89
CA ALA A 266 24.26 4.69 -2.11
C ALA A 266 25.80 4.57 -2.26
N ASN A 267 26.53 5.66 -2.03
CA ASN A 267 28.00 5.66 -2.08
C ASN A 267 28.60 4.72 -1.03
N ILE A 268 28.06 4.69 0.19
CA ILE A 268 28.49 3.72 1.21
C ILE A 268 28.30 2.29 0.71
N PHE A 269 27.13 1.97 0.19
CA PHE A 269 26.84 0.62 -0.32
C PHE A 269 27.78 0.25 -1.48
N TYR A 270 27.92 1.09 -2.48
CA TYR A 270 28.74 0.79 -3.66
C TYR A 270 30.23 0.72 -3.35
N ASN A 271 30.75 1.54 -2.45
CA ASN A 271 32.18 1.56 -2.12
C ASN A 271 32.58 0.48 -1.12
N GLU A 272 31.73 0.20 -0.12
CA GLU A 272 32.09 -0.71 0.97
C GLU A 272 31.51 -2.12 0.80
N TYR A 273 30.33 -2.25 0.18
CA TYR A 273 29.55 -3.50 0.17
C TYR A 273 29.27 -4.08 -1.21
N TRP A 274 29.67 -3.42 -2.28
CA TRP A 274 29.52 -3.99 -3.61
C TRP A 274 30.33 -5.29 -3.74
N MET A 275 29.66 -6.37 -4.18
CA MET A 275 30.22 -7.71 -4.36
C MET A 275 30.06 -8.12 -5.84
N SER A 276 31.14 -8.06 -6.61
CA SER A 276 31.21 -8.57 -7.99
C SER A 276 31.55 -10.06 -8.04
N GLU A 277 32.08 -10.62 -6.96
CA GLU A 277 32.36 -12.03 -6.73
C GLU A 277 31.78 -12.45 -5.38
N PRO A 278 31.55 -13.77 -5.15
CA PRO A 278 30.98 -14.25 -3.89
C PRO A 278 31.83 -13.87 -2.67
N ASP A 279 31.25 -13.07 -1.76
CA ASP A 279 31.89 -12.62 -0.51
C ASP A 279 30.90 -12.67 0.66
N SER A 280 30.83 -13.82 1.33
CA SER A 280 29.95 -14.03 2.46
C SER A 280 30.34 -13.21 3.70
N GLU A 281 31.62 -12.84 3.88
CA GLU A 281 32.07 -12.01 4.99
C GLU A 281 31.60 -10.58 4.80
N LYS A 282 31.74 -10.05 3.58
CA LYS A 282 31.26 -8.71 3.24
C LYS A 282 29.74 -8.62 3.33
N LEU A 283 29.00 -9.66 2.88
CA LEU A 283 27.56 -9.75 3.06
C LEU A 283 27.17 -9.71 4.53
N ALA A 284 27.84 -10.49 5.39
CA ALA A 284 27.56 -10.48 6.83
C ALA A 284 27.82 -9.10 7.47
N LYS A 285 28.88 -8.40 7.06
CA LYS A 285 29.17 -7.03 7.50
C LYS A 285 28.07 -6.06 7.06
N PHE A 286 27.65 -6.14 5.79
CA PHE A 286 26.54 -5.35 5.27
C PHE A 286 25.25 -5.59 6.05
N MET A 287 24.88 -6.85 6.28
CA MET A 287 23.64 -7.19 7.00
C MET A 287 23.64 -6.73 8.47
N ALA A 288 24.83 -6.44 9.04
CA ALA A 288 24.97 -5.93 10.42
C ALA A 288 25.10 -4.40 10.51
N ASP A 289 25.28 -3.70 9.39
CA ASP A 289 25.56 -2.25 9.37
C ASP A 289 24.32 -1.44 9.75
N GLU A 290 24.46 -0.54 10.71
CA GLU A 290 23.41 0.30 11.28
C GLU A 290 23.13 1.58 10.49
N ARG A 291 23.99 1.92 9.52
CA ARG A 291 23.83 3.13 8.71
C ARG A 291 22.66 3.08 7.75
N PHE A 292 22.24 1.87 7.37
CA PHE A 292 21.06 1.67 6.53
C PHE A 292 19.81 1.66 7.41
N THR A 293 18.90 2.60 7.16
CA THR A 293 17.77 2.84 8.04
C THR A 293 16.47 3.06 7.28
N LEU A 294 15.37 2.92 8.00
CA LEU A 294 14.02 3.30 7.60
C LEU A 294 13.57 4.48 8.46
N THR A 295 12.82 5.40 7.88
CA THR A 295 12.25 6.55 8.59
C THR A 295 10.74 6.54 8.49
N TYR A 296 10.06 6.81 9.60
CA TYR A 296 8.61 7.02 9.64
C TYR A 296 8.20 8.20 8.76
N VAL A 297 7.14 8.01 7.97
CA VAL A 297 6.67 9.00 7.00
C VAL A 297 5.26 9.47 7.31
N ALA A 298 4.33 8.53 7.50
CA ALA A 298 2.92 8.84 7.64
C ALA A 298 2.16 7.71 8.36
N HIS A 299 0.96 8.02 8.81
CA HIS A 299 0.06 7.07 9.45
C HIS A 299 -1.38 7.35 9.03
N GLU A 300 -2.13 6.28 8.82
CA GLU A 300 -3.58 6.34 8.68
C GLU A 300 -4.30 5.33 9.57
N TYR A 301 -5.55 5.64 9.83
CA TYR A 301 -6.42 4.84 10.67
C TYR A 301 -7.78 4.67 10.03
N GLU A 302 -8.18 3.42 9.83
CA GLU A 302 -9.48 3.04 9.31
C GLU A 302 -10.19 2.04 10.23
N CYS A 303 -11.49 2.26 10.43
CA CYS A 303 -12.40 1.27 10.98
C CYS A 303 -13.23 0.70 9.84
N SER A 304 -12.97 -0.53 9.48
CA SER A 304 -13.76 -1.24 8.45
C SER A 304 -14.65 -2.27 9.10
N GLU A 305 -15.88 -2.36 8.63
CA GLU A 305 -16.84 -3.36 9.10
C GLU A 305 -17.71 -3.89 7.99
N LYS A 306 -18.16 -5.11 8.19
CA LYS A 306 -19.29 -5.69 7.44
C LYS A 306 -20.26 -6.28 8.44
N THR A 307 -21.44 -5.70 8.51
CA THR A 307 -22.53 -6.19 9.34
C THR A 307 -23.39 -7.18 8.55
N VAL A 308 -23.95 -8.14 9.25
CA VAL A 308 -24.81 -9.18 8.67
C VAL A 308 -26.06 -9.31 9.53
N ALA A 309 -27.21 -9.42 8.88
CA ALA A 309 -28.47 -9.63 9.59
C ALA A 309 -28.41 -10.90 10.44
N LYS A 310 -28.91 -10.82 11.68
CA LYS A 310 -28.96 -11.93 12.62
C LYS A 310 -29.68 -13.14 12.01
N GLY A 311 -29.04 -14.31 12.07
CA GLY A 311 -29.58 -15.56 11.51
C GLY A 311 -29.18 -15.82 10.04
N LYS A 312 -28.56 -14.90 9.31
CA LYS A 312 -28.02 -15.17 7.97
C LYS A 312 -26.74 -16.00 8.11
N LYS A 313 -26.66 -17.10 7.35
CA LYS A 313 -25.44 -17.93 7.28
C LYS A 313 -24.35 -17.16 6.55
N VAL A 314 -23.18 -17.02 7.18
CA VAL A 314 -22.05 -16.24 6.66
C VAL A 314 -20.79 -17.09 6.69
N ASP A 315 -20.04 -17.01 5.60
CA ASP A 315 -18.67 -17.48 5.56
C ASP A 315 -17.77 -16.47 6.31
N ARG A 316 -17.36 -16.84 7.52
CA ARG A 316 -16.58 -15.99 8.40
C ARG A 316 -15.20 -15.68 7.84
N GLU A 317 -14.52 -16.64 7.24
CA GLU A 317 -13.17 -16.45 6.68
C GLU A 317 -13.22 -15.45 5.53
N LYS A 318 -14.18 -15.63 4.62
CA LYS A 318 -14.44 -14.70 3.52
C LYS A 318 -14.73 -13.28 4.03
N LEU A 319 -15.53 -13.17 5.10
CA LEU A 319 -15.90 -11.89 5.70
C LEU A 319 -14.70 -11.19 6.32
N ILE A 320 -13.90 -11.90 7.13
CA ILE A 320 -12.69 -11.37 7.77
C ILE A 320 -11.69 -10.92 6.71
N LYS A 321 -11.41 -11.76 5.73
CA LYS A 321 -10.52 -11.43 4.61
C LYS A 321 -10.97 -10.17 3.87
N MET A 322 -12.26 -10.06 3.55
CA MET A 322 -12.80 -8.88 2.87
C MET A 322 -12.64 -7.61 3.68
N VAL A 323 -12.95 -7.64 4.99
CA VAL A 323 -12.85 -6.46 5.87
C VAL A 323 -11.40 -6.05 6.07
N CYS A 324 -10.49 -6.99 6.31
CA CYS A 324 -9.05 -6.72 6.47
C CYS A 324 -8.46 -6.13 5.19
N THR A 325 -8.68 -6.74 4.03
CA THR A 325 -8.16 -6.24 2.76
C THR A 325 -8.66 -4.83 2.46
N ARG A 326 -9.98 -4.59 2.58
CA ARG A 326 -10.56 -3.27 2.34
C ARG A 326 -10.08 -2.20 3.31
N SER A 327 -9.73 -2.56 4.55
CA SER A 327 -9.16 -1.60 5.51
C SER A 327 -7.75 -1.15 5.12
N ILE A 328 -6.92 -2.07 4.61
CA ILE A 328 -5.58 -1.76 4.10
C ILE A 328 -5.68 -0.90 2.85
N ASP A 329 -6.54 -1.27 1.89
CA ASP A 329 -6.74 -0.49 0.67
C ASP A 329 -7.13 0.96 0.95
N LYS A 330 -8.05 1.19 1.92
CA LYS A 330 -8.45 2.53 2.33
C LYS A 330 -7.32 3.31 2.99
N ASN A 331 -6.55 2.67 3.87
CA ASN A 331 -5.39 3.32 4.49
C ASN A 331 -4.32 3.65 3.45
N ILE A 332 -4.04 2.77 2.50
CA ILE A 332 -3.12 3.05 1.39
C ILE A 332 -3.60 4.26 0.58
N ALA A 333 -4.90 4.30 0.22
CA ALA A 333 -5.47 5.43 -0.51
C ALA A 333 -5.31 6.75 0.26
N ALA A 334 -5.56 6.75 1.57
CA ALA A 334 -5.41 7.92 2.42
C ALA A 334 -3.93 8.35 2.59
N LEU A 335 -3.01 7.39 2.75
CA LEU A 335 -1.57 7.65 2.82
C LEU A 335 -1.03 8.28 1.54
N GLN A 336 -1.53 7.88 0.37
CA GLN A 336 -1.17 8.50 -0.92
C GLN A 336 -1.56 9.99 -0.98
N LEU A 337 -2.63 10.40 -0.30
CA LEU A 337 -3.03 11.81 -0.24
C LEU A 337 -2.15 12.63 0.71
N GLN A 338 -1.54 11.99 1.71
CA GLN A 338 -0.68 12.66 2.69
C GLN A 338 0.79 12.73 2.23
N TYR A 339 1.26 11.73 1.49
CA TYR A 339 2.67 11.62 1.13
C TYR A 339 2.84 11.49 -0.38
N GLU A 340 3.33 12.55 -1.01
CA GLU A 340 3.38 12.70 -2.47
C GLU A 340 4.23 11.61 -3.15
N ASP A 341 5.38 11.25 -2.56
CA ASP A 341 6.29 10.25 -3.14
C ASP A 341 5.71 8.83 -3.10
N PHE A 342 4.76 8.56 -2.20
CA PHE A 342 4.04 7.28 -2.12
C PHE A 342 2.88 7.19 -3.08
N LYS A 343 2.48 8.32 -3.66
CA LYS A 343 1.33 8.41 -4.57
C LYS A 343 1.57 7.61 -5.85
N VAL A 344 0.61 6.75 -6.16
CA VAL A 344 0.63 5.98 -7.42
C VAL A 344 0.36 6.91 -8.59
N LYS A 345 1.17 6.78 -9.63
CA LYS A 345 1.02 7.47 -10.91
C LYS A 345 0.51 6.45 -11.93
N THR A 346 -0.80 6.48 -12.21
CA THR A 346 -1.47 5.52 -13.07
C THR A 346 -1.48 6.02 -14.51
N PRO A 347 -1.08 5.25 -15.52
CA PRO A 347 -1.13 5.71 -16.90
C PRO A 347 -2.57 5.86 -17.40
N VAL A 348 -2.77 6.80 -18.29
CA VAL A 348 -3.92 6.84 -19.18
C VAL A 348 -3.85 5.58 -20.04
N TYR A 349 -4.84 4.70 -19.92
CA TYR A 349 -4.84 3.42 -20.63
C TYR A 349 -5.16 3.62 -22.12
N GLU A 350 -6.30 4.27 -22.39
CA GLU A 350 -6.75 4.54 -23.75
C GLU A 350 -7.68 5.76 -23.80
N GLU A 351 -7.84 6.34 -24.98
CA GLU A 351 -8.89 7.32 -25.26
C GLU A 351 -10.13 6.60 -25.78
N ILE A 352 -11.28 6.84 -25.16
CA ILE A 352 -12.54 6.18 -25.48
C ILE A 352 -13.34 7.02 -26.47
N TYR A 353 -13.80 6.38 -27.52
CA TYR A 353 -14.58 7.00 -28.58
C TYR A 353 -16.03 6.45 -28.60
N ASN A 354 -16.98 7.29 -28.99
CA ASN A 354 -18.32 6.83 -29.28
C ASN A 354 -18.43 6.25 -30.70
N GLU A 355 -19.60 5.69 -31.05
CA GLU A 355 -19.88 5.11 -32.37
C GLU A 355 -19.67 6.09 -33.53
N LYS A 356 -19.66 7.39 -33.26
CA LYS A 356 -19.43 8.45 -34.25
C LYS A 356 -17.96 8.88 -34.35
N GLY A 357 -17.05 8.15 -33.70
CA GLY A 357 -15.62 8.47 -33.68
C GLY A 357 -15.25 9.72 -32.85
N LYS A 358 -16.17 10.23 -32.02
CA LYS A 358 -15.89 11.38 -31.15
C LYS A 358 -15.40 10.88 -29.79
N SER A 359 -14.27 11.44 -29.30
CA SER A 359 -13.77 11.17 -27.96
C SER A 359 -14.82 11.51 -26.89
N ILE A 360 -15.06 10.56 -25.98
CA ILE A 360 -15.94 10.71 -24.81
C ILE A 360 -15.19 10.76 -23.51
N GLY A 361 -13.90 10.44 -23.53
CA GLY A 361 -13.02 10.52 -22.37
C GLY A 361 -11.85 9.55 -22.44
N TYR A 362 -11.24 9.32 -21.29
CA TYR A 362 -10.02 8.53 -21.12
C TYR A 362 -10.26 7.43 -20.10
N ALA A 363 -9.84 6.22 -20.40
CA ALA A 363 -9.88 5.08 -19.48
C ALA A 363 -8.67 5.14 -18.54
N VAL A 364 -8.92 5.03 -17.23
CA VAL A 364 -7.86 4.97 -16.21
C VAL A 364 -8.20 3.83 -15.24
N LYS A 365 -7.24 2.93 -15.01
CA LYS A 365 -7.44 1.73 -14.17
C LYS A 365 -7.29 2.03 -12.67
N ILE A 366 -8.07 2.98 -12.17
CA ILE A 366 -8.25 3.31 -10.75
C ILE A 366 -9.74 3.45 -10.46
N GLY A 367 -10.15 3.22 -9.22
CA GLY A 367 -11.57 3.20 -8.87
C GLY A 367 -11.84 3.50 -7.39
N LEU A 368 -12.92 2.92 -6.87
CA LEU A 368 -13.34 3.14 -5.48
C LEU A 368 -12.33 2.62 -4.45
N LYS A 369 -11.51 1.62 -4.80
CA LYS A 369 -10.41 1.12 -3.97
C LYS A 369 -9.39 2.22 -3.66
N GLU A 370 -9.09 3.08 -4.63
CA GLU A 370 -8.19 4.23 -4.49
C GLU A 370 -8.89 5.48 -3.93
N GLY A 371 -10.11 5.35 -3.42
CA GLY A 371 -10.85 6.45 -2.80
C GLY A 371 -11.44 7.45 -3.80
N ILE A 372 -11.51 7.11 -5.09
CA ILE A 372 -12.04 8.00 -6.12
C ILE A 372 -13.52 8.28 -5.89
N SER A 373 -13.91 9.51 -6.11
CA SER A 373 -15.28 9.99 -6.08
C SER A 373 -15.57 10.89 -7.29
N GLU A 374 -16.85 11.21 -7.51
CA GLU A 374 -17.24 12.19 -8.54
C GLU A 374 -16.64 13.59 -8.32
N LYS A 375 -16.15 13.88 -7.10
CA LYS A 375 -15.51 15.15 -6.73
C LYS A 375 -14.01 15.14 -6.94
N SER A 376 -13.39 13.97 -7.14
CA SER A 376 -11.96 13.83 -7.36
C SER A 376 -11.52 14.59 -8.61
N SER A 377 -10.29 15.09 -8.60
CA SER A 377 -9.68 15.81 -9.71
C SER A 377 -8.27 15.29 -9.93
N PHE A 378 -7.91 15.05 -11.16
CA PHE A 378 -6.64 14.44 -11.55
C PHE A 378 -5.86 15.36 -12.48
N GLN A 379 -4.56 15.43 -12.27
CA GLN A 379 -3.62 16.05 -13.16
C GLN A 379 -3.00 14.98 -14.06
N VAL A 380 -3.00 15.22 -15.36
CA VAL A 380 -2.22 14.43 -16.31
C VAL A 380 -0.85 15.05 -16.41
N VAL A 381 0.17 14.25 -16.22
CA VAL A 381 1.56 14.67 -16.32
C VAL A 381 2.30 13.82 -17.33
N ARG A 382 3.28 14.44 -18.01
CA ARG A 382 4.24 13.73 -18.84
C ARG A 382 5.55 13.60 -18.07
N LYS A 383 6.09 12.40 -18.05
CA LYS A 383 7.40 12.10 -17.49
C LYS A 383 8.49 12.62 -18.45
N GLU A 384 9.44 13.34 -17.93
CA GLU A 384 10.61 13.83 -18.67
C GLU A 384 11.85 13.53 -17.83
N VAL A 385 12.94 13.11 -18.46
CA VAL A 385 14.22 12.95 -17.76
C VAL A 385 15.07 14.18 -18.08
N ASP A 386 15.49 14.86 -17.02
CA ASP A 386 16.39 15.98 -17.13
C ASP A 386 17.75 15.51 -17.70
N PRO A 387 18.22 16.07 -18.82
CA PRO A 387 19.44 15.60 -19.47
C PRO A 387 20.70 15.85 -18.65
N ASP A 388 20.70 16.86 -17.78
CA ASP A 388 21.87 17.27 -17.01
C ASP A 388 21.93 16.52 -15.67
N THR A 389 20.83 16.51 -14.92
CA THR A 389 20.76 15.88 -13.58
C THR A 389 20.40 14.40 -13.61
N LYS A 390 19.94 13.89 -14.77
CA LYS A 390 19.41 12.51 -14.95
C LYS A 390 18.19 12.20 -14.07
N LYS A 391 17.60 13.20 -13.40
CA LYS A 391 16.43 13.03 -12.54
C LYS A 391 15.15 13.10 -13.35
N THR A 392 14.17 12.31 -12.95
CA THR A 392 12.82 12.34 -13.52
C THR A 392 12.09 13.60 -13.07
N LYS A 393 11.54 14.32 -14.05
CA LYS A 393 10.65 15.48 -13.86
C LYS A 393 9.28 15.18 -14.43
N TYR A 394 8.23 15.72 -13.80
CA TYR A 394 6.86 15.59 -14.27
C TYR A 394 6.33 16.95 -14.75
N ARG A 395 5.86 16.99 -16.00
CA ARG A 395 5.31 18.21 -16.60
C ARG A 395 3.79 18.09 -16.72
N TYR A 396 3.07 19.06 -16.15
CA TYR A 396 1.62 19.15 -16.29
C TYR A 396 1.19 19.26 -17.77
N VAL A 397 0.16 18.49 -18.14
CA VAL A 397 -0.44 18.46 -19.48
C VAL A 397 -1.90 18.86 -19.44
N ALA A 398 -2.72 18.19 -18.61
CA ALA A 398 -4.17 18.38 -18.59
C ALA A 398 -4.77 18.08 -17.21
N THR A 399 -6.05 18.41 -17.04
CA THR A 399 -6.84 18.04 -15.88
C THR A 399 -8.00 17.15 -16.31
N LEU A 400 -8.17 16.01 -15.62
CA LEU A 400 -9.27 15.08 -15.81
C LEU A 400 -10.18 15.04 -14.57
N LYS A 401 -11.45 14.69 -14.79
CA LYS A 401 -12.42 14.38 -13.73
C LYS A 401 -13.20 13.11 -14.05
N PRO A 402 -13.54 12.30 -13.05
CA PRO A 402 -14.39 11.13 -13.25
C PRO A 402 -15.75 11.51 -13.83
N VAL A 403 -16.24 10.66 -14.73
CA VAL A 403 -17.61 10.79 -15.28
C VAL A 403 -18.58 10.14 -14.32
N LYS A 404 -19.65 10.85 -13.97
CA LYS A 404 -20.70 10.36 -13.06
C LYS A 404 -21.26 9.02 -13.51
N GLY A 405 -21.34 8.07 -12.56
CA GLY A 405 -21.84 6.72 -12.82
C GLY A 405 -20.91 5.85 -13.68
N LYS A 406 -19.63 6.29 -13.89
CA LYS A 406 -18.61 5.56 -14.64
C LYS A 406 -17.33 5.41 -13.84
N ILE A 407 -17.45 5.33 -12.51
CA ILE A 407 -16.35 5.02 -11.61
C ILE A 407 -16.34 3.52 -11.36
N TRP A 408 -15.23 2.87 -11.63
CA TRP A 408 -15.04 1.44 -11.42
C TRP A 408 -15.05 1.09 -9.93
N ASP A 409 -15.89 0.12 -9.55
CA ASP A 409 -15.82 -0.48 -8.21
C ASP A 409 -14.84 -1.65 -8.22
N ASN A 410 -13.57 -1.33 -8.06
CA ASN A 410 -12.47 -2.28 -7.99
C ASN A 410 -12.12 -2.71 -6.55
N ARG A 411 -13.02 -2.47 -5.58
CA ARG A 411 -12.81 -2.92 -4.20
C ARG A 411 -12.77 -4.43 -4.14
N PHE A 412 -11.93 -4.96 -3.26
CA PHE A 412 -11.80 -6.41 -3.10
C PHE A 412 -13.18 -7.07 -2.90
N MET A 413 -13.47 -8.05 -3.73
CA MET A 413 -14.76 -8.79 -3.77
C MET A 413 -16.00 -7.90 -3.97
N ALA A 414 -15.92 -6.83 -4.75
CA ALA A 414 -17.06 -5.94 -5.01
C ALA A 414 -18.18 -6.64 -5.80
N ALA A 415 -17.83 -7.51 -6.73
CA ALA A 415 -18.78 -8.27 -7.55
C ALA A 415 -19.51 -9.35 -6.75
N GLU A 416 -18.81 -10.00 -5.81
CA GLU A 416 -19.32 -11.07 -4.96
C GLU A 416 -20.01 -10.55 -3.68
N ASP A 417 -19.96 -9.26 -3.43
CA ASP A 417 -20.61 -8.64 -2.26
C ASP A 417 -22.10 -8.46 -2.52
N ASP A 418 -22.93 -9.31 -1.89
CA ASP A 418 -24.41 -9.29 -2.06
C ASP A 418 -25.05 -7.95 -1.67
N ASP A 419 -24.41 -7.20 -0.76
CA ASP A 419 -24.90 -5.89 -0.31
C ASP A 419 -24.37 -4.74 -1.20
N ASN A 420 -23.55 -5.03 -2.21
CA ASN A 420 -23.12 -4.03 -3.18
C ASN A 420 -24.31 -3.64 -4.07
N LYS A 421 -24.77 -2.41 -3.91
CA LYS A 421 -25.95 -1.88 -4.61
C LYS A 421 -25.65 -1.52 -6.07
N ASP A 422 -24.38 -1.34 -6.42
CA ASP A 422 -23.94 -0.92 -7.75
C ASP A 422 -23.16 -2.04 -8.43
N LYS A 423 -23.86 -3.07 -8.87
CA LYS A 423 -23.26 -4.18 -9.61
C LYS A 423 -22.72 -3.75 -10.98
N ASP A 424 -23.31 -2.72 -11.58
CA ASP A 424 -22.86 -2.18 -12.87
C ASP A 424 -21.48 -1.51 -12.71
N ALA A 425 -21.26 -0.79 -11.62
CA ALA A 425 -19.92 -0.23 -11.31
C ALA A 425 -18.85 -1.30 -11.06
N ALA A 426 -19.24 -2.44 -10.45
CA ALA A 426 -18.33 -3.57 -10.25
C ALA A 426 -18.02 -4.34 -11.54
N ALA A 427 -18.86 -4.23 -12.56
CA ALA A 427 -18.65 -4.82 -13.89
C ALA A 427 -17.74 -3.97 -14.80
N LEU A 428 -17.45 -2.71 -14.44
CA LEU A 428 -16.49 -1.89 -15.16
C LEU A 428 -15.08 -2.45 -14.98
N THR A 429 -14.20 -2.15 -15.93
CA THR A 429 -12.77 -2.52 -15.87
C THR A 429 -11.86 -1.30 -15.77
N TYR A 430 -12.43 -0.11 -15.82
CA TYR A 430 -11.76 1.18 -15.67
C TYR A 430 -12.75 2.26 -15.23
N THR A 431 -12.23 3.35 -14.70
CA THR A 431 -12.97 4.60 -14.51
C THR A 431 -12.86 5.45 -15.77
N LEU A 432 -13.99 5.89 -16.33
CA LEU A 432 -14.02 6.83 -17.43
C LEU A 432 -13.78 8.26 -16.89
N MET A 433 -12.78 8.94 -17.41
CA MET A 433 -12.44 10.32 -17.05
C MET A 433 -12.61 11.26 -18.22
N LYS A 434 -13.10 12.48 -17.96
CA LYS A 434 -13.29 13.53 -18.96
C LYS A 434 -12.27 14.64 -18.74
N LYS A 435 -11.64 15.11 -19.83
CA LYS A 435 -10.77 16.28 -19.82
C LYS A 435 -11.60 17.55 -19.57
N VAL A 436 -11.17 18.33 -18.57
CA VAL A 436 -11.81 19.60 -18.20
C VAL A 436 -10.92 20.80 -18.49
N ALA A 437 -9.60 20.63 -18.60
CA ALA A 437 -8.66 21.68 -18.95
C ALA A 437 -7.34 21.11 -19.52
N GLY A 438 -6.54 21.94 -20.18
CA GLY A 438 -5.18 21.63 -20.61
C GLY A 438 -5.05 21.16 -22.05
N GLY A 439 -3.86 20.61 -22.37
CA GLY A 439 -3.46 20.17 -23.70
C GLY A 439 -3.99 18.81 -24.12
N GLU A 440 -3.36 18.22 -25.11
CA GLU A 440 -3.67 16.88 -25.60
C GLU A 440 -3.20 15.83 -24.61
N VAL A 441 -4.06 14.82 -24.37
CA VAL A 441 -3.78 13.69 -23.49
C VAL A 441 -3.55 12.47 -24.36
N LEU A 442 -2.41 11.83 -24.18
CA LEU A 442 -2.04 10.62 -24.91
C LEU A 442 -2.03 9.40 -23.97
N PRO A 443 -2.35 8.20 -24.46
CA PRO A 443 -2.14 6.96 -23.72
C PRO A 443 -0.68 6.87 -23.22
N GLY A 444 -0.48 6.35 -22.01
CA GLY A 444 0.82 6.28 -21.33
C GLY A 444 1.22 7.53 -20.55
N MET A 445 0.57 8.68 -20.71
CA MET A 445 0.74 9.81 -19.78
C MET A 445 0.19 9.45 -18.40
N LEU A 446 0.83 9.95 -17.35
CA LEU A 446 0.51 9.55 -15.97
C LEU A 446 -0.57 10.45 -15.36
N VAL A 447 -1.44 9.86 -14.59
CA VAL A 447 -2.53 10.52 -13.85
C VAL A 447 -2.21 10.52 -12.36
N ILE A 448 -2.27 11.71 -11.75
CA ILE A 448 -2.01 11.92 -10.32
C ILE A 448 -3.21 12.61 -9.70
N GLU A 449 -3.74 12.12 -8.58
CA GLU A 449 -4.84 12.77 -7.88
C GLU A 449 -4.40 14.07 -7.20
N GLY A 450 -5.27 15.09 -7.26
CA GLY A 450 -5.06 16.40 -6.64
C GLY A 450 -4.44 17.44 -7.57
N LYS A 451 -3.98 18.54 -6.97
CA LYS A 451 -3.26 19.58 -7.70
C LYS A 451 -1.78 19.23 -7.74
N TYR A 452 -1.22 19.08 -8.92
CA TYR A 452 0.23 19.02 -9.06
C TYR A 452 0.83 20.29 -8.49
N SER A 453 1.47 20.22 -7.35
CA SER A 453 2.26 21.34 -6.86
C SER A 453 3.53 21.40 -7.69
N LYS A 454 3.79 22.54 -8.34
CA LYS A 454 5.08 22.86 -8.93
C LYS A 454 6.12 23.04 -7.80
N VAL A 455 6.34 22.02 -7.00
CA VAL A 455 7.39 22.04 -6.00
C VAL A 455 8.28 20.87 -6.31
N GLN A 456 9.30 21.19 -6.99
CA GLN A 456 10.68 20.81 -6.83
C GLN A 456 11.40 21.05 -8.15
N GLU A 457 11.74 22.31 -8.38
CA GLU A 457 12.93 22.62 -9.13
C GLU A 457 14.14 22.45 -8.23
#